data_ce0f470bbbc5d74994449e971c07a4f4
#
_entry.id   ce0f470bbbc5d74994449e971c07a4f4
#
_cell.length_a   1.000
_cell.length_b   1.000
_cell.length_c   1.000
_cell.angle_alpha   90.00
_cell.angle_beta   90.00
_cell.angle_gamma   90.00
#
_symmetry.space_group_name_H-M   'P 1'
#
loop_
_entity.id
_entity.type
_entity.pdbx_description
1 polymer ?
#
loop_
_entity_poly.entity_id
_entity_poly.type
_entity_poly.pdbx_seq_one_letter_code
_entity_poly.pdbx_strand_id
1 'polypeptide(L)'
;MNKLELITGLSKENGINKSDARTIVNTFFNQMTDSLANEGRVEIRGLCSFYVKKYKSYTGRNPKTGEKVKIPPKKLPVFKCGKTLKKRINN
;
A
#
# COMPACT_ATOMS: atom_id res chain seq x y z
N MET A 1 0.64 -4.02 -14.52
CA MET A 1 1.93 -4.50 -13.94
C MET A 1 1.67 -5.28 -12.68
N ASN A 2 2.26 -6.43 -12.54
CA ASN A 2 2.18 -7.23 -11.32
C ASN A 2 3.58 -7.43 -10.73
N LYS A 3 3.65 -8.11 -9.59
CA LYS A 3 4.92 -8.34 -8.90
C LYS A 3 5.90 -9.15 -9.75
N LEU A 4 5.44 -10.16 -10.47
CA LEU A 4 6.28 -10.98 -11.32
C LEU A 4 6.87 -10.17 -12.48
N GLU A 5 6.07 -9.32 -13.10
CA GLU A 5 6.54 -8.43 -14.17
C GLU A 5 7.56 -7.43 -13.64
N LEU A 6 7.38 -6.92 -12.43
CA LEU A 6 8.33 -6.02 -11.78
C LEU A 6 9.67 -6.74 -11.55
N ILE A 7 9.65 -7.97 -11.06
CA ILE A 7 10.85 -8.80 -10.84
C ILE A 7 11.58 -9.03 -12.19
N THR A 8 10.84 -9.38 -13.22
CA THR A 8 11.39 -9.62 -14.55
C THR A 8 12.04 -8.36 -15.13
N GLY A 9 11.36 -7.21 -14.99
CA GLY A 9 11.89 -5.93 -15.45
C GLY A 9 13.17 -5.53 -14.72
N LEU A 10 13.20 -5.68 -13.39
CA LEU A 10 14.37 -5.38 -12.58
C LEU A 10 15.56 -6.25 -12.98
N SER A 11 15.32 -7.54 -13.21
CA SER A 11 16.34 -8.49 -13.66
C SER A 11 16.94 -8.07 -15.01
N LYS A 12 16.09 -7.77 -15.98
CA LYS A 12 16.51 -7.38 -17.32
C LYS A 12 17.28 -6.06 -17.36
N GLU A 13 16.75 -5.03 -16.71
CA GLU A 13 17.32 -3.68 -16.79
C GLU A 13 18.64 -3.55 -16.05
N ASN A 14 18.87 -4.38 -15.03
CA ASN A 14 20.07 -4.26 -14.20
C ASN A 14 21.06 -5.41 -14.35
N GLY A 15 20.78 -6.35 -15.25
CA GLY A 15 21.67 -7.49 -15.49
C GLY A 15 21.87 -8.40 -14.30
N ILE A 16 20.90 -8.46 -13.39
CA ILE A 16 20.93 -9.37 -12.23
C ILE A 16 20.07 -10.61 -12.49
N ASN A 17 20.37 -11.71 -11.81
CA ASN A 17 19.58 -12.90 -11.98
C ASN A 17 18.18 -12.72 -11.36
N LYS A 18 17.24 -13.57 -11.79
CA LYS A 18 15.85 -13.46 -11.38
C LYS A 18 15.64 -13.73 -9.88
N SER A 19 16.47 -14.61 -9.31
CA SER A 19 16.44 -14.91 -7.88
C SER A 19 16.81 -13.68 -7.04
N ASP A 20 17.85 -12.96 -7.42
CA ASP A 20 18.26 -11.74 -6.73
C ASP A 20 17.23 -10.62 -6.91
N ALA A 21 16.68 -10.47 -8.11
CA ALA A 21 15.62 -9.51 -8.38
C ALA A 21 14.39 -9.77 -7.50
N ARG A 22 14.02 -11.05 -7.33
CA ARG A 22 12.92 -11.45 -6.47
C ARG A 22 13.17 -11.07 -5.02
N THR A 23 14.38 -11.32 -4.52
CA THR A 23 14.77 -10.97 -3.15
C THR A 23 14.67 -9.47 -2.92
N ILE A 24 15.16 -8.65 -3.86
CA ILE A 24 15.10 -7.20 -3.77
C ILE A 24 13.65 -6.71 -3.71
N VAL A 25 12.81 -7.17 -4.61
CA VAL A 25 11.41 -6.77 -4.68
C VAL A 25 10.65 -7.19 -3.43
N ASN A 26 10.85 -8.42 -2.97
CA ASN A 26 10.20 -8.92 -1.76
C ASN A 26 10.65 -8.16 -0.52
N THR A 27 11.94 -7.84 -0.41
CA THR A 27 12.48 -7.05 0.70
C THR A 27 11.82 -5.68 0.76
N PHE A 28 11.68 -5.02 -0.39
CA PHE A 28 11.02 -3.72 -0.46
C PHE A 28 9.58 -3.78 0.05
N PHE A 29 8.79 -4.73 -0.44
CA PHE A 29 7.39 -4.85 -0.03
C PHE A 29 7.23 -5.31 1.41
N ASN A 30 8.12 -6.17 1.90
CA ASN A 30 8.09 -6.60 3.29
C ASN A 30 8.42 -5.44 4.24
N GLN A 31 9.41 -4.62 3.90
CA GLN A 31 9.74 -3.41 4.68
C GLN A 31 8.56 -2.44 4.72
N MET A 32 7.93 -2.24 3.60
CA MET A 32 6.73 -1.40 3.49
C MET A 32 5.60 -1.94 4.36
N THR A 33 5.33 -3.24 4.29
CA THR A 33 4.30 -3.92 5.08
C THR A 33 4.57 -3.79 6.57
N ASP A 34 5.81 -4.05 6.99
CA ASP A 34 6.20 -3.97 8.40
C ASP A 34 6.07 -2.55 8.94
N SER A 35 6.46 -1.56 8.16
CA SER A 35 6.31 -0.15 8.56
C SER A 35 4.84 0.21 8.78
N LEU A 36 3.96 -0.19 7.87
CA LEU A 36 2.54 0.10 7.98
C LEU A 36 1.88 -0.70 9.10
N ALA A 37 2.29 -1.95 9.32
CA ALA A 37 1.79 -2.78 10.41
C ALA A 37 2.13 -2.17 11.78
N ASN A 38 3.25 -1.48 11.90
CA ASN A 38 3.67 -0.78 13.10
C ASN A 38 3.21 0.70 13.13
N GLU A 39 2.19 1.04 12.35
CA GLU A 39 1.61 2.37 12.26
C GLU A 39 2.58 3.45 11.75
N GLY A 40 3.64 3.02 11.07
CA GLY A 40 4.57 3.92 10.42
C GLY A 40 4.02 4.47 9.11
N ARG A 41 4.80 5.34 8.50
CA ARG A 41 4.48 5.95 7.22
C ARG A 41 5.51 5.50 6.18
N VAL A 42 5.05 5.17 4.98
CA VAL A 42 5.93 4.89 3.85
C VAL A 42 5.82 6.06 2.89
N GLU A 43 6.92 6.74 2.66
CA GLU A 43 6.96 7.89 1.76
C GLU A 43 7.99 7.63 0.66
N ILE A 44 7.52 7.63 -0.59
CA ILE A 44 8.36 7.48 -1.76
C ILE A 44 8.36 8.83 -2.46
N ARG A 45 9.39 9.60 -2.21
CA ARG A 45 9.48 10.98 -2.69
C ARG A 45 9.32 11.07 -4.20
N GLY A 46 8.43 11.94 -4.64
CA GLY A 46 8.11 12.13 -6.05
C GLY A 46 7.06 11.17 -6.61
N LEU A 47 6.72 10.12 -5.88
CA LEU A 47 5.75 9.13 -6.34
C LEU A 47 4.47 9.14 -5.51
N CYS A 48 4.57 8.77 -4.23
CA CYS A 48 3.38 8.60 -3.40
C CYS A 48 3.77 8.47 -1.93
N SER A 49 2.76 8.42 -1.09
CA SER A 49 2.93 8.04 0.31
C SER A 49 1.80 7.12 0.74
N PHE A 50 2.10 6.27 1.72
CA PHE A 50 1.14 5.40 2.38
C PHE A 50 1.17 5.71 3.87
N TYR A 51 0.01 5.74 4.49
CA TYR A 51 -0.10 5.92 5.94
C TYR A 51 -1.29 5.13 6.46
N VAL A 52 -1.33 4.94 7.77
CA VAL A 52 -2.41 4.19 8.41
C VAL A 52 -3.41 5.18 8.99
N LYS A 53 -4.66 5.03 8.62
CA LYS A 53 -5.76 5.81 9.18
C LYS A 53 -6.53 4.96 10.16
N LYS A 54 -6.72 5.51 11.37
CA LYS A 54 -7.48 4.85 12.43
C LYS A 54 -8.93 5.31 12.40
N TYR A 55 -9.84 4.36 12.43
CA TYR A 55 -11.28 4.62 12.51
C TYR A 55 -11.78 4.19 13.88
N LYS A 56 -12.48 5.09 14.56
CA LYS A 56 -13.09 4.80 15.85
C LYS A 56 -14.25 3.84 15.67
N SER A 57 -14.56 3.08 16.73
CA SER A 57 -15.78 2.29 16.75
C SER A 57 -17.01 3.20 16.65
N TYR A 58 -18.04 2.72 16.00
CA TYR A 58 -19.29 3.46 15.88
C TYR A 58 -20.46 2.46 15.85
N THR A 59 -21.66 2.98 16.06
CA THR A 59 -22.86 2.18 15.99
C THR A 59 -23.51 2.40 14.62
N GLY A 60 -23.54 1.34 13.82
CA GLY A 60 -24.25 1.35 12.55
C GLY A 60 -25.62 0.70 12.68
N ARG A 61 -26.41 0.77 11.63
CA ARG A 61 -27.71 0.14 11.55
C ARG A 61 -27.75 -0.86 10.41
N ASN A 62 -28.19 -2.08 10.68
CA ASN A 62 -28.34 -3.09 9.64
C ASN A 62 -29.52 -2.69 8.73
N PRO A 63 -29.27 -2.46 7.42
CA PRO A 63 -30.33 -2.01 6.51
C PRO A 63 -31.43 -3.04 6.30
N LYS A 64 -31.19 -4.34 6.56
CA LYS A 64 -32.19 -5.39 6.41
C LYS A 64 -33.10 -5.54 7.61
N THR A 65 -32.56 -5.39 8.84
CA THR A 65 -33.31 -5.63 10.08
C THR A 65 -33.60 -4.37 10.87
N GLY A 66 -32.89 -3.27 10.56
CA GLY A 66 -32.96 -2.03 11.32
C GLY A 66 -32.30 -2.10 12.69
N GLU A 67 -31.67 -3.22 13.04
CA GLU A 67 -30.95 -3.38 14.30
C GLU A 67 -29.68 -2.57 14.36
N LYS A 68 -29.38 -2.07 15.55
CA LYS A 68 -28.12 -1.38 15.81
C LYS A 68 -26.99 -2.41 15.92
N VAL A 69 -25.95 -2.22 15.12
CA VAL A 69 -24.76 -3.08 15.12
C VAL A 69 -23.57 -2.25 15.55
N LYS A 70 -22.82 -2.75 16.53
CA LYS A 70 -21.57 -2.10 16.96
C LYS A 70 -20.46 -2.46 15.98
N ILE A 71 -19.92 -1.44 15.30
CA ILE A 71 -18.79 -1.60 14.39
C ILE A 71 -17.52 -1.41 15.20
N PRO A 72 -16.60 -2.40 15.25
CA PRO A 72 -15.35 -2.26 16.01
C PRO A 72 -14.41 -1.24 15.35
N PRO A 73 -13.44 -0.69 16.12
CA PRO A 73 -12.45 0.18 15.54
C PRO A 73 -11.59 -0.60 14.55
N LYS A 74 -11.11 0.09 13.52
CA LYS A 74 -10.27 -0.52 12.50
C LYS A 74 -9.17 0.43 12.04
N LYS A 75 -8.14 -0.15 11.44
CA LYS A 75 -7.04 0.58 10.82
C LYS A 75 -7.00 0.20 9.35
N LEU A 76 -6.82 1.17 8.47
CA LEU A 76 -6.72 0.92 7.04
C LEU A 76 -5.55 1.68 6.46
N PRO A 77 -4.81 1.08 5.50
CA PRO A 77 -3.80 1.83 4.77
C PRO A 77 -4.47 2.80 3.80
N VAL A 78 -3.90 3.98 3.69
CA VAL A 78 -4.37 5.02 2.77
C VAL A 78 -3.23 5.39 1.83
N PHE A 79 -3.52 5.43 0.55
CA PHE A 79 -2.60 5.86 -0.49
C PHE A 79 -2.81 7.33 -0.80
N LYS A 80 -1.71 8.10 -0.88
CA LYS A 80 -1.73 9.48 -1.32
C LYS A 80 -0.77 9.67 -2.49
N CYS A 81 -1.31 10.10 -3.62
CA CYS A 81 -0.54 10.33 -4.83
C CYS A 81 0.35 11.57 -4.68
N GLY A 82 1.62 11.46 -5.12
CA GLY A 82 2.53 12.60 -5.17
C GLY A 82 2.25 13.50 -6.37
N LYS A 83 2.76 14.72 -6.30
CA LYS A 83 2.58 15.71 -7.38
C LYS A 83 3.14 15.25 -8.73
N THR A 84 4.31 14.66 -8.74
CA THR A 84 4.98 14.21 -9.95
C THR A 84 4.20 13.11 -10.66
N LEU A 85 3.74 12.11 -9.90
CA LEU A 85 2.93 11.02 -10.46
C LEU A 85 1.60 11.56 -11.00
N LYS A 86 0.93 12.40 -10.23
CA LYS A 86 -0.35 13.02 -10.63
C LYS A 86 -0.19 13.80 -11.93
N LYS A 87 0.89 14.54 -12.07
CA LYS A 87 1.19 15.33 -13.26
C LYS A 87 1.40 14.44 -14.49
N ARG A 88 2.10 13.32 -14.35
CA ARG A 88 2.33 12.38 -15.45
C ARG A 88 1.06 11.69 -15.92
N ILE A 89 0.14 11.40 -15.00
CA ILE A 89 -1.13 10.75 -15.32
C ILE A 89 -2.06 11.71 -16.06
N ASN A 90 -2.06 12.98 -15.69
CA ASN A 90 -2.96 14.00 -16.25
C ASN A 90 -2.33 14.82 -17.37
N ASN A 91 -1.23 14.39 -17.86
CA ASN A 91 -0.51 15.14 -18.90
C ASN A 91 -1.05 14.81 -20.29
#